data_169e4b91344f7fa3bd767aaaa98a9a33
#
_entry.id   169e4b91344f7fa3bd767aaaa98a9a33
#
_cell.length_a   1.000
_cell.length_b   1.000
_cell.length_c   1.000
_cell.angle_alpha   90.00
_cell.angle_beta   90.00
_cell.angle_gamma   90.00
#
_symmetry.space_group_name_H-M   'P 1'
#
loop_
_entity.id
_entity.type
_entity.pdbx_description
1 polymer ?
#
loop_
_entity_poly.entity_id
_entity_poly.type
_entity_poly.pdbx_seq_one_letter_code
_entity_poly.pdbx_strand_id
1 'polypeptide(L)'
;MALSKPFHKFNVKPWSRKWYGCEKYRWFSDEYFECLTRSYSATIYHPVGTAKMGPPDDPMAVVDPQLRVYGVKGLRVIDGSIMPKIVSGNTNAPIIMIGEKGADLIKGHLYPPVHVKPGYAPIPEYLKNPETEKNAVGGPLSKIGHLFGKFNFLKFG
;
A
#
# COMPACT_ATOMS: atom_id res chain seq x y z
N MET A 1 2.88 -22.08 -3.17
CA MET A 1 3.13 -21.86 -4.61
C MET A 1 4.33 -22.70 -5.10
N ALA A 2 5.56 -22.52 -4.61
CA ALA A 2 6.75 -23.27 -5.08
C ALA A 2 6.65 -24.81 -5.01
N LEU A 3 5.82 -25.37 -4.13
CA LEU A 3 5.58 -26.79 -3.98
C LEU A 3 4.37 -27.30 -4.77
N SER A 4 3.76 -26.50 -5.60
CA SER A 4 2.62 -26.93 -6.43
C SER A 4 3.07 -27.70 -7.67
N LYS A 5 2.21 -28.62 -8.16
CA LYS A 5 2.50 -29.52 -9.30
C LYS A 5 3.08 -28.81 -10.55
N PRO A 6 2.60 -27.62 -10.98
CA PRO A 6 3.17 -26.93 -12.14
C PRO A 6 4.66 -26.62 -11.98
N PHE A 7 5.12 -26.28 -10.78
CA PHE A 7 6.53 -25.96 -10.55
C PHE A 7 7.44 -27.16 -10.41
N HIS A 8 6.89 -28.35 -10.05
CA HIS A 8 7.67 -29.59 -10.04
C HIS A 8 8.21 -29.94 -11.43
N LYS A 9 7.44 -29.67 -12.48
CA LYS A 9 7.86 -29.89 -13.89
C LYS A 9 9.16 -29.16 -14.23
N PHE A 10 9.41 -28.02 -13.60
CA PHE A 10 10.59 -27.19 -13.81
C PHE A 10 11.64 -27.35 -12.69
N ASN A 11 11.49 -28.36 -11.83
CA ASN A 11 12.37 -28.60 -10.69
C ASN A 11 12.55 -27.34 -9.78
N VAL A 12 11.53 -26.51 -9.69
CA VAL A 12 11.54 -25.33 -8.83
C VAL A 12 11.57 -25.78 -7.38
N LYS A 13 12.54 -25.28 -6.64
CA LYS A 13 12.71 -25.53 -5.20
C LYS A 13 12.82 -24.21 -4.45
N PRO A 14 12.29 -24.13 -3.23
CA PRO A 14 12.57 -22.98 -2.38
C PRO A 14 14.06 -22.81 -2.14
N TRP A 15 14.50 -21.58 -1.95
CA TRP A 15 15.89 -21.29 -1.61
C TRP A 15 16.28 -22.01 -0.31
N SER A 16 17.32 -22.80 -0.33
CA SER A 16 17.66 -23.74 0.76
C SER A 16 18.46 -23.11 1.90
N ARG A 17 19.02 -21.92 1.71
CA ARG A 17 19.74 -21.21 2.78
C ARG A 17 18.77 -20.48 3.67
N LYS A 18 18.91 -20.67 4.97
CA LYS A 18 18.21 -19.85 5.95
C LYS A 18 18.74 -18.42 5.93
N TRP A 19 17.89 -17.47 6.22
CA TRP A 19 18.26 -16.06 6.30
C TRP A 19 19.10 -15.79 7.55
N TYR A 20 20.09 -14.91 7.41
CA TYR A 20 20.95 -14.51 8.51
C TYR A 20 20.14 -13.97 9.69
N GLY A 21 20.44 -14.46 10.90
CA GLY A 21 19.70 -14.14 12.14
C GLY A 21 18.45 -15.00 12.38
N CYS A 22 18.00 -15.79 11.39
CA CYS A 22 16.84 -16.69 11.53
C CYS A 22 17.21 -18.19 11.48
N GLU A 23 18.50 -18.54 11.54
CA GLU A 23 19.02 -19.90 11.38
C GLU A 23 18.51 -20.87 12.45
N LYS A 24 18.25 -20.34 13.66
CA LYS A 24 17.78 -21.14 14.81
C LYS A 24 16.38 -21.73 14.60
N TYR A 25 15.56 -21.13 13.73
CA TYR A 25 14.22 -21.60 13.47
C TYR A 25 14.22 -22.73 12.43
N ARG A 26 13.24 -23.65 12.56
CA ARG A 26 13.07 -24.71 11.57
C ARG A 26 12.75 -24.10 10.20
N TRP A 27 13.45 -24.56 9.16
CA TRP A 27 13.18 -24.13 7.79
C TRP A 27 11.71 -24.34 7.41
N PHE A 28 11.09 -23.31 6.84
CA PHE A 28 9.67 -23.30 6.45
C PHE A 28 8.66 -23.41 7.61
N SER A 29 9.06 -23.16 8.86
CA SER A 29 8.11 -23.00 9.95
C SER A 29 7.55 -21.58 10.04
N ASP A 30 6.44 -21.42 10.76
CA ASP A 30 5.81 -20.12 10.97
C ASP A 30 6.75 -19.16 11.72
N GLU A 31 7.50 -19.69 12.70
CA GLU A 31 8.50 -18.92 13.45
C GLU A 31 9.65 -18.44 12.56
N TYR A 32 10.05 -19.25 11.56
CA TYR A 32 11.03 -18.82 10.58
C TYR A 32 10.49 -17.70 9.71
N PHE A 33 9.26 -17.79 9.22
CA PHE A 33 8.64 -16.75 8.42
C PHE A 33 8.35 -15.48 9.23
N GLU A 34 7.97 -15.60 10.50
CA GLU A 34 7.84 -14.46 11.39
C GLU A 34 9.18 -13.73 11.57
N CYS A 35 10.24 -14.46 11.85
CA CYS A 35 11.59 -13.91 11.96
C CYS A 35 12.01 -13.22 10.66
N LEU A 36 11.81 -13.87 9.51
CA LEU A 36 12.12 -13.33 8.20
C LEU A 36 11.37 -12.01 7.93
N THR A 37 10.08 -11.99 8.20
CA THR A 37 9.24 -10.81 8.01
C THR A 37 9.68 -9.65 8.90
N ARG A 38 10.00 -9.91 10.16
CA ARG A 38 10.50 -8.87 11.09
C ARG A 38 11.87 -8.35 10.72
N SER A 39 12.74 -9.19 10.17
CA SER A 39 14.13 -8.85 9.88
C SER A 39 14.32 -8.28 8.48
N TYR A 40 13.43 -8.58 7.54
CA TYR A 40 13.65 -8.30 6.12
C TYR A 40 12.37 -7.89 5.37
N SER A 41 11.66 -6.92 5.93
CA SER A 41 10.57 -6.25 5.22
C SER A 41 11.06 -4.96 4.57
N ALA A 42 10.68 -4.75 3.32
CA ALA A 42 11.00 -3.56 2.56
C ALA A 42 9.76 -3.05 1.82
N THR A 43 9.75 -1.76 1.51
CA THR A 43 8.64 -1.12 0.76
C THR A 43 8.62 -1.54 -0.70
N ILE A 44 9.57 -2.34 -1.14
CA ILE A 44 9.73 -2.84 -2.52
C ILE A 44 9.66 -1.72 -3.59
N TYR A 45 10.51 -0.70 -3.41
CA TYR A 45 10.60 0.48 -4.29
C TYR A 45 9.37 1.40 -4.29
N HIS A 46 8.70 1.50 -3.14
CA HIS A 46 7.56 2.41 -2.95
C HIS A 46 7.83 3.48 -1.88
N PRO A 47 8.90 4.30 -1.99
CA PRO A 47 9.17 5.37 -1.04
C PRO A 47 8.14 6.49 -1.17
N VAL A 48 7.72 7.06 -0.03
CA VAL A 48 6.78 8.18 0.06
C VAL A 48 7.10 9.06 1.27
N GLY A 49 6.51 10.25 1.38
CA GLY A 49 6.42 11.01 2.62
C GLY A 49 7.57 11.95 2.94
N THR A 50 8.58 12.10 2.07
CA THR A 50 9.73 13.00 2.32
C THR A 50 9.37 14.49 2.20
N ALA A 51 8.24 14.83 1.54
CA ALA A 51 7.65 16.16 1.52
C ALA A 51 6.18 16.08 1.95
N LYS A 52 5.95 15.46 3.11
CA LYS A 52 4.65 15.08 3.65
C LYS A 52 3.62 16.20 3.57
N MET A 53 2.46 15.90 3.02
CA MET A 53 1.30 16.78 3.10
C MET A 53 0.65 16.69 4.48
N GLY A 54 0.30 17.84 5.04
CA GLY A 54 -0.36 17.89 6.34
C GLY A 54 -0.87 19.29 6.68
N PRO A 55 -1.59 19.43 7.79
CA PRO A 55 -2.06 20.73 8.28
C PRO A 55 -0.89 21.57 8.82
N PRO A 56 -1.08 22.88 8.98
CA PRO A 56 0.00 23.80 9.37
C PRO A 56 0.53 23.60 10.81
N ASP A 57 -0.21 22.90 11.65
CA ASP A 57 0.16 22.54 13.01
C ASP A 57 0.92 21.18 13.10
N ASP A 58 1.05 20.45 12.00
CA ASP A 58 1.88 19.27 11.93
C ASP A 58 3.35 19.67 11.68
N PRO A 59 4.26 19.48 12.66
CA PRO A 59 5.66 19.87 12.53
C PRO A 59 6.42 19.11 11.45
N MET A 60 5.87 18.02 10.95
CA MET A 60 6.44 17.20 9.88
C MET A 60 5.82 17.53 8.50
N ALA A 61 4.82 18.39 8.43
CA ALA A 61 4.22 18.77 7.16
C ALA A 61 5.13 19.72 6.38
N VAL A 62 5.33 19.41 5.10
CA VAL A 62 6.12 20.22 4.17
C VAL A 62 5.21 20.97 3.21
N VAL A 63 4.09 20.37 2.82
CA VAL A 63 3.13 20.98 1.88
C VAL A 63 1.72 20.96 2.45
N ASP A 64 0.93 21.96 2.00
CA ASP A 64 -0.50 22.05 2.30
C ASP A 64 -1.35 21.18 1.34
N PRO A 65 -2.69 21.08 1.52
CA PRO A 65 -3.56 20.33 0.62
C PRO A 65 -3.59 20.83 -0.84
N GLN A 66 -3.13 22.03 -1.12
CA GLN A 66 -2.93 22.57 -2.47
C GLN A 66 -1.52 22.30 -3.00
N LEU A 67 -0.76 21.44 -2.31
CA LEU A 67 0.61 21.03 -2.63
C LEU A 67 1.64 22.16 -2.57
N ARG A 68 1.31 23.29 -1.92
CA ARG A 68 2.19 24.45 -1.76
C ARG A 68 3.14 24.22 -0.58
N VAL A 69 4.40 24.52 -0.77
CA VAL A 69 5.41 24.41 0.29
C VAL A 69 5.20 25.49 1.34
N TYR A 70 5.12 25.09 2.61
CA TYR A 70 5.01 26.04 3.71
C TYR A 70 6.21 26.98 3.77
N GLY A 71 5.95 28.26 4.00
CA GLY A 71 6.99 29.29 4.11
C GLY A 71 7.62 29.76 2.80
N VAL A 72 7.29 29.13 1.65
CA VAL A 72 7.84 29.50 0.33
C VAL A 72 6.71 29.84 -0.63
N LYS A 73 6.74 31.06 -1.19
CA LYS A 73 5.74 31.49 -2.17
C LYS A 73 6.04 30.92 -3.55
N GLY A 74 5.02 30.46 -4.26
CA GLY A 74 5.10 30.04 -5.66
C GLY A 74 5.73 28.64 -5.88
N LEU A 75 6.03 27.88 -4.82
CA LEU A 75 6.61 26.54 -4.92
C LEU A 75 5.58 25.48 -4.55
N ARG A 76 5.53 24.41 -5.32
CA ARG A 76 4.77 23.18 -5.02
C ARG A 76 5.64 21.93 -5.14
N VAL A 77 5.28 20.89 -4.41
CA VAL A 77 5.79 19.53 -4.60
C VAL A 77 4.65 18.67 -5.11
N ILE A 78 4.84 17.99 -6.26
CA ILE A 78 3.79 17.27 -6.98
C ILE A 78 4.31 15.90 -7.39
N ASP A 79 4.57 15.05 -6.41
CA ASP A 79 5.04 13.69 -6.60
C ASP A 79 4.69 12.78 -5.40
N GLY A 80 5.19 11.56 -5.38
CA GLY A 80 4.92 10.59 -4.31
C GLY A 80 5.41 11.02 -2.93
N SER A 81 6.32 11.98 -2.83
CA SER A 81 6.84 12.46 -1.55
C SER A 81 5.79 13.18 -0.69
N ILE A 82 4.72 13.68 -1.30
CA ILE A 82 3.63 14.34 -0.56
C ILE A 82 2.75 13.37 0.23
N MET A 83 2.75 12.09 -0.08
CA MET A 83 1.89 11.11 0.60
C MET A 83 2.24 11.01 2.08
N PRO A 84 1.30 11.29 3.01
CA PRO A 84 1.57 11.19 4.45
C PRO A 84 1.85 9.77 4.91
N LYS A 85 1.26 8.78 4.21
CA LYS A 85 1.42 7.34 4.43
C LYS A 85 1.44 6.63 3.09
N ILE A 86 2.13 5.50 3.03
CA ILE A 86 2.12 4.64 1.86
C ILE A 86 0.71 4.09 1.62
N VAL A 87 0.28 4.07 0.37
CA VAL A 87 -0.99 3.44 -0.02
C VAL A 87 -0.91 1.91 0.09
N SER A 88 -2.05 1.25 0.16
CA SER A 88 -2.14 -0.22 0.27
C SER A 88 -1.90 -0.98 -1.04
N GLY A 89 -1.25 -0.37 -2.01
CA GLY A 89 -0.92 -0.94 -3.32
C GLY A 89 0.33 -0.31 -3.89
N ASN A 90 0.64 -0.61 -5.16
CA ASN A 90 1.75 0.02 -5.86
C ASN A 90 1.56 1.53 -5.97
N THR A 91 2.63 2.29 -5.79
CA THR A 91 2.59 3.77 -5.75
C THR A 91 2.53 4.43 -7.12
N ASN A 92 2.70 3.70 -8.22
CA ASN A 92 2.73 4.27 -9.57
C ASN A 92 1.42 5.00 -9.93
N ALA A 93 0.27 4.34 -9.80
CA ALA A 93 -1.02 4.94 -10.13
C ALA A 93 -1.33 6.19 -9.28
N PRO A 94 -1.19 6.18 -7.94
CA PRO A 94 -1.39 7.38 -7.15
C PRO A 94 -0.37 8.50 -7.45
N ILE A 95 0.86 8.19 -7.83
CA ILE A 95 1.84 9.22 -8.24
C ILE A 95 1.38 9.90 -9.54
N ILE A 96 0.89 9.15 -10.51
CA ILE A 96 0.30 9.71 -11.74
C ILE A 96 -0.90 10.61 -11.39
N MET A 97 -1.80 10.14 -10.53
CA MET A 97 -2.95 10.91 -10.07
C MET A 97 -2.53 12.22 -9.37
N ILE A 98 -1.48 12.19 -8.55
CA ILE A 98 -0.92 13.39 -7.91
C ILE A 98 -0.44 14.38 -8.98
N GLY A 99 0.23 13.90 -10.03
CA GLY A 99 0.68 14.72 -11.16
C GLY A 99 -0.48 15.41 -11.88
N GLU A 100 -1.51 14.65 -12.24
CA GLU A 100 -2.73 15.17 -12.89
C GLU A 100 -3.44 16.20 -12.01
N LYS A 101 -3.68 15.86 -10.73
CA LYS A 101 -4.31 16.77 -9.78
C LYS A 101 -3.48 18.04 -9.55
N GLY A 102 -2.15 17.90 -9.47
CA GLY A 102 -1.24 19.04 -9.32
C GLY A 102 -1.29 19.99 -10.53
N ALA A 103 -1.37 19.45 -11.75
CA ALA A 103 -1.53 20.22 -12.96
C ALA A 103 -2.85 21.04 -12.95
N ASP A 104 -3.94 20.42 -12.50
CA ASP A 104 -5.23 21.11 -12.36
C ASP A 104 -5.18 22.23 -11.33
N LEU A 105 -4.55 21.99 -10.19
CA LEU A 105 -4.37 23.01 -9.14
C LEU A 105 -3.54 24.20 -9.64
N ILE A 106 -2.54 23.98 -10.49
CA ILE A 106 -1.73 25.04 -11.09
C ILE A 106 -2.56 25.85 -12.10
N LYS A 107 -3.36 25.16 -12.92
CA LYS A 107 -4.22 25.79 -13.93
C LYS A 107 -5.45 26.47 -13.33
N GLY A 108 -5.75 26.25 -12.05
CA GLY A 108 -6.97 26.72 -11.41
C GLY A 108 -8.23 25.95 -11.84
N HIS A 109 -8.07 24.78 -12.43
CA HIS A 109 -9.17 23.91 -12.81
C HIS A 109 -9.61 23.10 -11.59
N LEU A 110 -10.73 23.47 -10.99
CA LEU A 110 -11.38 22.69 -9.96
C LEU A 110 -12.45 21.82 -10.64
N TYR A 111 -12.07 20.63 -11.05
CA TYR A 111 -13.07 19.65 -11.49
C TYR A 111 -13.90 19.21 -10.28
N PRO A 112 -15.23 19.16 -10.41
CA PRO A 112 -16.06 18.55 -9.38
C PRO A 112 -15.63 17.09 -9.19
N PRO A 113 -15.82 16.51 -8.00
CA PRO A 113 -15.56 15.09 -7.77
C PRO A 113 -16.23 14.27 -8.88
N VAL A 114 -15.45 13.41 -9.54
CA VAL A 114 -16.03 12.48 -10.51
C VAL A 114 -16.90 11.51 -9.73
N HIS A 115 -18.22 11.67 -9.84
CA HIS A 115 -19.15 10.68 -9.35
C HIS A 115 -19.00 9.44 -10.23
N VAL A 116 -18.19 8.48 -9.78
CA VAL A 116 -18.15 7.15 -10.39
C VAL A 116 -19.56 6.57 -10.25
N LYS A 117 -20.26 6.44 -11.38
CA LYS A 117 -21.59 5.81 -11.38
C LYS A 117 -21.45 4.43 -10.72
N PRO A 118 -22.32 4.08 -9.75
CA PRO A 118 -22.36 2.73 -9.23
C PRO A 118 -22.53 1.75 -10.42
N GLY A 119 -21.57 0.83 -10.60
CA GLY A 119 -21.60 -0.14 -11.70
C GLY A 119 -20.42 -0.06 -12.67
N TYR A 120 -19.45 0.83 -12.49
CA TYR A 120 -18.27 0.94 -13.37
C TYR A 120 -17.21 -0.11 -13.02
N ALA A 121 -17.32 -1.11 -12.64
CA ALA A 121 -16.70 -2.43 -12.54
C ALA A 121 -17.52 -3.19 -11.49
N PRO A 122 -18.15 -4.28 -11.84
CA PRO A 122 -18.79 -5.11 -10.83
C PRO A 122 -17.71 -5.49 -9.81
N ILE A 123 -17.97 -5.14 -8.55
CA ILE A 123 -17.13 -5.60 -7.44
C ILE A 123 -17.07 -7.12 -7.60
N PRO A 124 -15.87 -7.71 -7.76
CA PRO A 124 -15.75 -9.16 -7.88
C PRO A 124 -16.50 -9.85 -6.74
N GLU A 125 -17.19 -10.95 -7.04
CA GLU A 125 -18.07 -11.63 -6.08
C GLU A 125 -17.39 -11.97 -4.75
N TYR A 126 -16.08 -12.30 -4.79
CA TYR A 126 -15.28 -12.55 -3.59
C TYR A 126 -15.09 -11.33 -2.68
N LEU A 127 -15.29 -10.11 -3.19
CA LEU A 127 -15.25 -8.88 -2.38
C LEU A 127 -16.64 -8.47 -1.86
N LYS A 128 -17.72 -9.09 -2.35
CA LYS A 128 -19.07 -8.80 -1.92
C LYS A 128 -19.49 -9.59 -0.69
N ASN A 129 -18.86 -10.72 -0.42
CA ASN A 129 -19.21 -11.59 0.69
C ASN A 129 -17.96 -11.94 1.51
N PRO A 130 -17.84 -11.37 2.74
CA PRO A 130 -16.72 -11.66 3.64
C PRO A 130 -16.59 -13.15 4.04
N GLU A 131 -17.64 -13.95 3.83
CA GLU A 131 -17.62 -15.38 4.13
C GLU A 131 -17.01 -16.22 3.01
N THR A 132 -17.00 -15.74 1.76
CA THR A 132 -16.29 -16.41 0.67
C THR A 132 -14.78 -16.31 0.81
N GLU A 133 -14.28 -15.29 1.51
CA GLU A 133 -12.86 -15.14 1.83
C GLU A 133 -12.36 -16.25 2.77
N LYS A 134 -13.20 -16.73 3.69
CA LYS A 134 -12.87 -17.84 4.61
C LYS A 134 -12.69 -19.18 3.89
N ASN A 135 -13.34 -19.36 2.75
CA ASN A 135 -13.32 -20.62 1.99
C ASN A 135 -12.29 -20.63 0.85
N ALA A 136 -11.86 -19.45 0.38
CA ALA A 136 -10.88 -19.33 -0.70
C ALA A 136 -9.42 -19.47 -0.21
N VAL A 137 -9.16 -19.26 1.06
CA VAL A 137 -7.84 -19.37 1.69
C VAL A 137 -7.92 -20.34 2.85
N GLY A 138 -8.02 -21.64 2.52
CA GLY A 138 -7.86 -22.73 3.49
C GLY A 138 -6.42 -22.81 3.99
N GLY A 139 -6.03 -21.91 4.88
CA GLY A 139 -4.71 -21.89 5.49
C GLY A 139 -4.64 -20.92 6.67
N PRO A 140 -3.63 -21.02 7.55
CA PRO A 140 -3.52 -20.30 8.82
C PRO A 140 -3.44 -18.75 8.69
N LEU A 141 -3.53 -18.17 7.50
CA LEU A 141 -3.58 -16.73 7.27
C LEU A 141 -4.87 -16.05 7.75
N SER A 142 -5.89 -16.82 8.16
CA SER A 142 -7.16 -16.28 8.70
C SER A 142 -6.98 -15.48 10.01
N LYS A 143 -5.84 -15.61 10.70
CA LYS A 143 -5.55 -14.86 11.93
C LYS A 143 -4.96 -13.47 11.71
N ILE A 144 -4.54 -13.13 10.49
CA ILE A 144 -3.96 -11.82 10.18
C ILE A 144 -5.06 -10.77 9.92
N GLY A 145 -6.25 -11.19 9.50
CA GLY A 145 -7.39 -10.29 9.23
C GLY A 145 -7.86 -9.47 10.44
N HIS A 146 -7.65 -9.94 11.66
CA HIS A 146 -8.02 -9.20 12.87
C HIS A 146 -7.10 -8.01 13.20
N LEU A 147 -5.91 -7.92 12.62
CA LEU A 147 -4.99 -6.80 12.83
C LEU A 147 -5.32 -5.57 11.95
N PHE A 148 -6.02 -5.74 10.85
CA PHE A 148 -6.35 -4.67 9.91
C PHE A 148 -7.80 -4.16 10.02
N GLY A 149 -8.62 -4.73 10.88
CA GLY A 149 -10.06 -4.46 11.01
C GLY A 149 -10.47 -3.15 11.70
N LYS A 150 -9.56 -2.22 11.99
CA LYS A 150 -9.87 -0.95 12.68
C LYS A 150 -9.35 0.31 11.98
N PHE A 151 -9.17 0.30 10.70
CA PHE A 151 -8.93 1.54 9.96
C PHE A 151 -10.18 1.96 9.18
N ASN A 152 -11.01 2.75 9.84
CA ASN A 152 -12.06 3.53 9.18
C ASN A 152 -11.40 4.54 8.23
N PHE A 153 -11.23 4.16 6.96
CA PHE A 153 -11.06 5.11 5.89
C PHE A 153 -12.46 5.61 5.51
N LEU A 154 -12.82 6.78 5.96
CA LEU A 154 -13.80 7.68 5.36
C LEU A 154 -14.34 8.65 6.41
N LYS A 155 -13.65 9.77 6.56
CA LYS A 155 -14.27 11.08 6.88
C LYS A 155 -13.22 12.14 6.57
N PHE A 156 -13.19 12.55 5.32
CA PHE A 156 -12.73 13.88 4.96
C PHE A 156 -13.92 14.55 4.25
N GLY A 157 -14.61 15.40 5.02
CA GLY A 157 -15.52 16.39 4.49
C GLY A 157 -14.78 17.52 3.79
#